data_c5668e654f906a7adc7eea755179d619
#
_entry.id   c5668e654f906a7adc7eea755179d619
#
_cell.length_a   1.000
_cell.length_b   1.000
_cell.length_c   1.000
_cell.angle_alpha   90.00
_cell.angle_beta   90.00
_cell.angle_gamma   90.00
#
_symmetry.space_group_name_H-M   'P 1'
#
loop_
_entity.id
_entity.type
_entity.pdbx_description
1 polymer ?
#
loop_
_entity_poly.entity_id
_entity_poly.type
_entity_poly.pdbx_seq_one_letter_code
_entity_poly.pdbx_strand_id
1 'polypeptide(L)'
;MTFTGSFLRGCMVCSCALSLGVMPVVAASPAADSAAVQKLAHSLKARVGMAAVMLDTGEAVAVGDETAYPMQSVFKFVLALSVLKRVDQGALNLEQIIHIRPEQLVKDTWSPLRERFPQGGDFSLKELLRVTVQESDNNTCDLLFALIGGTETVQKDLKEWGISGINVRFTEDEMLRNHELQYANSSRPSAMNALLRAFDEGKILNKDTQRLLWDMMAGCATGTTRLKGKLPQDYVVAHKTGSGFTVITAVNDVGIIVLPNGRKMAVSVFVMDSKDSAPACEKVIASMARWLCTEWQAAAAK
;
A
#
# COMPACT_ATOMS: atom_id res chain seq x y z
N MET A 1 34.85 -17.58 75.69
CA MET A 1 34.91 -18.47 74.52
C MET A 1 33.83 -18.08 73.58
N THR A 2 34.17 -17.31 72.63
CA THR A 2 33.22 -16.68 71.67
C THR A 2 33.69 -17.03 70.25
N PHE A 3 32.86 -17.67 69.48
CA PHE A 3 33.07 -17.89 68.06
C PHE A 3 32.07 -17.05 67.28
N THR A 4 32.60 -16.11 66.55
CA THR A 4 31.88 -15.29 65.58
C THR A 4 31.96 -15.95 64.21
N GLY A 5 30.79 -16.33 63.64
CA GLY A 5 30.66 -16.83 62.27
C GLY A 5 30.02 -15.77 61.41
N SER A 6 30.79 -15.22 60.44
CA SER A 6 30.32 -14.25 59.43
C SER A 6 29.80 -15.01 58.23
N PHE A 7 28.53 -14.84 57.89
CA PHE A 7 27.92 -15.36 56.64
C PHE A 7 27.95 -14.26 55.58
N LEU A 8 28.84 -14.39 54.60
CA LEU A 8 28.76 -13.63 53.33
C LEU A 8 27.64 -14.22 52.46
N ARG A 9 26.62 -13.42 52.22
CA ARG A 9 25.62 -13.69 51.15
C ARG A 9 26.15 -13.14 49.83
N GLY A 10 26.56 -14.02 48.94
CA GLY A 10 26.86 -13.68 47.56
C GLY A 10 25.58 -13.36 46.77
N CYS A 11 25.47 -12.13 46.30
CA CYS A 11 24.43 -11.70 45.36
C CYS A 11 24.85 -12.16 43.95
N MET A 12 24.12 -13.14 43.42
CA MET A 12 24.31 -13.63 42.05
C MET A 12 23.54 -12.68 41.12
N VAL A 13 24.22 -11.76 40.47
CA VAL A 13 23.67 -10.88 39.45
C VAL A 13 23.51 -11.70 38.16
N CYS A 14 22.26 -12.07 37.86
CA CYS A 14 21.92 -12.73 36.60
C CYS A 14 21.89 -11.68 35.49
N SER A 15 22.98 -11.58 34.73
CA SER A 15 23.01 -10.73 33.51
C SER A 15 22.27 -11.44 32.39
N CYS A 16 21.02 -11.06 32.16
CA CYS A 16 20.32 -11.41 30.92
C CYS A 16 20.91 -10.57 29.76
N ALA A 17 21.79 -11.18 29.00
CA ALA A 17 22.23 -10.62 27.73
C ALA A 17 21.06 -10.76 26.73
N LEU A 18 20.37 -9.65 26.41
CA LEU A 18 19.50 -9.57 25.24
C LEU A 18 20.38 -9.67 23.99
N SER A 19 20.44 -10.84 23.40
CA SER A 19 20.97 -11.00 22.05
C SER A 19 19.98 -10.36 21.06
N LEU A 20 20.28 -9.17 20.59
CA LEU A 20 19.69 -8.60 19.38
C LEU A 20 20.04 -9.55 18.23
N GLY A 21 19.11 -10.43 17.90
CA GLY A 21 19.21 -11.28 16.73
C GLY A 21 19.22 -10.40 15.48
N VAL A 22 20.40 -10.20 14.92
CA VAL A 22 20.56 -9.69 13.54
C VAL A 22 19.88 -10.74 12.66
N MET A 23 18.69 -10.40 12.12
CA MET A 23 18.07 -11.25 11.10
C MET A 23 19.07 -11.37 9.93
N PRO A 24 19.35 -12.57 9.45
CA PRO A 24 20.21 -12.73 8.29
C PRO A 24 19.56 -12.01 7.12
N VAL A 25 20.29 -11.11 6.50
CA VAL A 25 19.97 -10.60 5.16
C VAL A 25 20.01 -11.84 4.27
N VAL A 26 18.82 -12.33 3.89
CA VAL A 26 18.70 -13.42 2.93
C VAL A 26 19.33 -12.91 1.65
N ALA A 27 20.46 -13.49 1.30
CA ALA A 27 21.13 -13.21 0.04
C ALA A 27 20.11 -13.43 -1.09
N ALA A 28 19.93 -12.42 -1.93
CA ALA A 28 19.06 -12.48 -3.07
C ALA A 28 19.46 -13.72 -3.91
N SER A 29 18.51 -14.64 -4.10
CA SER A 29 18.58 -15.67 -5.14
C SER A 29 18.82 -14.96 -6.48
N PRO A 30 19.45 -15.60 -7.51
CA PRO A 30 19.81 -14.92 -8.74
C PRO A 30 18.58 -14.21 -9.30
N ALA A 31 18.67 -12.89 -9.33
CA ALA A 31 17.57 -12.01 -9.69
C ALA A 31 16.99 -12.45 -11.03
N ALA A 32 15.67 -12.63 -11.09
CA ALA A 32 14.93 -12.63 -12.34
C ALA A 32 15.51 -11.50 -13.20
N ASP A 33 15.79 -11.76 -14.48
CA ASP A 33 16.58 -10.86 -15.34
C ASP A 33 16.06 -9.42 -15.28
N SER A 34 16.65 -8.59 -14.40
CA SER A 34 16.24 -7.20 -14.18
C SER A 34 16.32 -6.37 -15.47
N ALA A 35 17.07 -6.82 -16.48
CA ALA A 35 17.24 -6.14 -17.75
C ALA A 35 15.93 -6.03 -18.54
N ALA A 36 15.06 -7.04 -18.48
CA ALA A 36 13.76 -6.97 -19.15
C ALA A 36 12.84 -5.90 -18.52
N VAL A 37 12.80 -5.84 -17.19
CA VAL A 37 12.03 -4.81 -16.47
C VAL A 37 12.62 -3.43 -16.68
N GLN A 38 13.95 -3.29 -16.65
CA GLN A 38 14.64 -2.03 -16.96
C GLN A 38 14.31 -1.55 -18.38
N LYS A 39 14.30 -2.46 -19.37
CA LYS A 39 13.89 -2.13 -20.74
C LYS A 39 12.45 -1.61 -20.81
N LEU A 40 11.54 -2.24 -20.07
CA LEU A 40 10.14 -1.77 -19.96
C LEU A 40 10.07 -0.39 -19.30
N ALA A 41 10.80 -0.16 -18.20
CA ALA A 41 10.84 1.13 -17.53
C ALA A 41 11.38 2.23 -18.46
N HIS A 42 12.46 1.97 -19.18
CA HIS A 42 13.09 2.91 -20.12
C HIS A 42 12.31 3.12 -21.43
N SER A 43 11.24 2.36 -21.66
CA SER A 43 10.39 2.55 -22.85
C SER A 43 9.48 3.79 -22.74
N LEU A 44 9.36 4.37 -21.55
CA LEU A 44 8.62 5.62 -21.29
C LEU A 44 9.57 6.80 -21.13
N LYS A 45 9.11 7.96 -21.57
CA LYS A 45 9.70 9.27 -21.25
C LYS A 45 9.20 9.74 -19.88
N ALA A 46 9.53 8.98 -18.85
CA ALA A 46 9.05 9.14 -17.48
C ALA A 46 10.09 8.63 -16.49
N ARG A 47 9.93 8.97 -15.23
CA ARG A 47 10.60 8.26 -14.14
C ARG A 47 9.71 7.09 -13.70
N VAL A 48 10.25 5.88 -13.77
CA VAL A 48 9.52 4.66 -13.45
C VAL A 48 10.21 3.94 -12.31
N GLY A 49 9.47 3.66 -11.26
CA GLY A 49 9.89 2.81 -10.15
C GLY A 49 9.02 1.57 -10.06
N MET A 50 9.65 0.42 -9.91
CA MET A 50 8.97 -0.85 -9.71
C MET A 50 9.71 -1.69 -8.68
N ALA A 51 8.95 -2.35 -7.82
CA ALA A 51 9.42 -3.47 -7.02
C ALA A 51 8.40 -4.60 -7.06
N ALA A 52 8.89 -5.82 -7.03
CA ALA A 52 8.07 -7.00 -6.86
C ALA A 52 8.78 -8.00 -5.94
N VAL A 53 8.01 -8.74 -5.16
CA VAL A 53 8.53 -9.77 -4.23
C VAL A 53 7.55 -10.93 -4.13
N MET A 54 8.05 -12.15 -4.29
CA MET A 54 7.30 -13.36 -3.97
C MET A 54 7.17 -13.49 -2.45
N LEU A 55 5.93 -13.61 -1.96
CA LEU A 55 5.66 -13.54 -0.52
C LEU A 55 6.12 -14.80 0.25
N ASP A 56 6.19 -15.94 -0.42
CA ASP A 56 6.63 -17.22 0.13
C ASP A 56 8.16 -17.38 0.15
N THR A 57 8.86 -17.01 -0.92
CA THR A 57 10.31 -17.21 -1.04
C THR A 57 11.14 -15.97 -0.70
N GLY A 58 10.54 -14.78 -0.77
CA GLY A 58 11.25 -13.51 -0.64
C GLY A 58 12.07 -13.13 -1.87
N GLU A 59 12.00 -13.90 -2.96
CA GLU A 59 12.63 -13.54 -4.23
C GLU A 59 12.08 -12.21 -4.72
N ALA A 60 12.97 -11.27 -5.08
CA ALA A 60 12.57 -9.90 -5.37
C ALA A 60 13.33 -9.32 -6.56
N VAL A 61 12.69 -8.37 -7.23
CA VAL A 61 13.27 -7.54 -8.29
C VAL A 61 12.82 -6.10 -8.11
N ALA A 62 13.71 -5.14 -8.36
CA ALA A 62 13.39 -3.72 -8.28
C ALA A 62 14.13 -2.91 -9.36
N VAL A 63 13.52 -1.82 -9.79
CA VAL A 63 14.06 -0.81 -10.71
C VAL A 63 13.61 0.56 -10.25
N GLY A 64 14.53 1.54 -10.17
CA GLY A 64 14.22 2.91 -9.73
C GLY A 64 13.72 3.00 -8.28
N ASP A 65 14.10 2.05 -7.42
CA ASP A 65 13.61 1.95 -6.04
C ASP A 65 14.28 2.91 -5.06
N GLU A 66 15.36 3.56 -5.46
CA GLU A 66 16.03 4.61 -4.69
C GLU A 66 15.21 5.90 -4.59
N THR A 67 14.26 6.09 -5.51
CA THR A 67 13.42 7.29 -5.61
C THR A 67 12.10 7.10 -4.86
N ALA A 68 11.61 8.17 -4.20
CA ALA A 68 10.25 8.24 -3.70
C ALA A 68 9.34 8.84 -4.79
N TYR A 69 8.24 8.18 -5.07
CA TYR A 69 7.26 8.53 -6.11
C TYR A 69 5.98 9.07 -5.48
N PRO A 70 5.32 10.09 -6.09
CA PRO A 70 4.02 10.56 -5.63
C PRO A 70 3.00 9.43 -5.75
N MET A 71 2.39 9.06 -4.63
CA MET A 71 1.47 7.92 -4.55
C MET A 71 0.15 8.17 -5.28
N GLN A 72 -0.28 9.43 -5.36
CA GLN A 72 -1.67 9.71 -5.72
C GLN A 72 -2.60 8.86 -4.83
N SER A 73 -3.74 8.47 -5.31
CA SER A 73 -4.72 7.70 -4.53
C SER A 73 -4.24 6.32 -4.00
N VAL A 74 -3.00 5.89 -4.27
CA VAL A 74 -2.43 4.67 -3.64
C VAL A 74 -2.42 4.80 -2.11
N PHE A 75 -2.22 5.99 -1.56
CA PHE A 75 -2.21 6.19 -0.11
C PHE A 75 -3.56 5.86 0.57
N LYS A 76 -4.66 5.74 -0.18
CA LYS A 76 -5.96 5.30 0.35
C LYS A 76 -5.94 3.85 0.86
N PHE A 77 -5.06 3.01 0.33
CA PHE A 77 -4.77 1.70 0.92
C PHE A 77 -4.16 1.83 2.32
N VAL A 78 -3.20 2.73 2.48
CA VAL A 78 -2.55 2.99 3.78
C VAL A 78 -3.56 3.55 4.79
N LEU A 79 -4.41 4.48 4.36
CA LEU A 79 -5.51 5.03 5.16
C LEU A 79 -6.49 3.93 5.58
N ALA A 80 -6.90 3.05 4.66
CA ALA A 80 -7.82 1.96 4.97
C ALA A 80 -7.27 1.00 6.03
N LEU A 81 -5.97 0.68 5.98
CA LEU A 81 -5.29 -0.09 7.04
C LEU A 81 -5.39 0.63 8.40
N SER A 82 -5.15 1.93 8.44
CA SER A 82 -5.23 2.73 9.68
C SER A 82 -6.64 2.80 10.24
N VAL A 83 -7.66 2.92 9.39
CA VAL A 83 -9.07 2.91 9.82
C VAL A 83 -9.45 1.54 10.38
N LEU A 84 -9.13 0.46 9.65
CA LEU A 84 -9.47 -0.91 10.06
C LEU A 84 -8.71 -1.36 11.32
N LYS A 85 -7.48 -0.88 11.55
CA LYS A 85 -6.78 -1.06 12.83
C LYS A 85 -7.62 -0.54 14.01
N ARG A 86 -8.31 0.59 13.84
CA ARG A 86 -9.18 1.16 14.88
C ARG A 86 -10.49 0.38 15.06
N VAL A 87 -10.97 -0.24 13.99
CA VAL A 87 -12.07 -1.22 14.08
C VAL A 87 -11.62 -2.43 14.89
N ASP A 88 -10.45 -2.99 14.63
CA ASP A 88 -9.88 -4.12 15.36
C ASP A 88 -9.63 -3.81 16.84
N GLN A 89 -9.33 -2.56 17.17
CA GLN A 89 -9.17 -2.08 18.54
C GLN A 89 -10.50 -1.76 19.26
N GLY A 90 -11.63 -1.85 18.56
CA GLY A 90 -12.96 -1.52 19.09
C GLY A 90 -13.23 -0.01 19.23
N ALA A 91 -12.32 0.83 18.71
CA ALA A 91 -12.50 2.29 18.72
C ALA A 91 -13.48 2.77 17.64
N LEU A 92 -13.63 2.01 16.55
CA LEU A 92 -14.60 2.24 15.49
C LEU A 92 -15.41 0.97 15.23
N ASN A 93 -16.62 1.16 14.64
CA ASN A 93 -17.47 0.05 14.23
C ASN A 93 -17.80 0.19 12.74
N LEU A 94 -17.68 -0.90 11.97
CA LEU A 94 -17.97 -0.92 10.53
C LEU A 94 -19.41 -0.52 10.20
N GLU A 95 -20.36 -0.84 11.07
CA GLU A 95 -21.79 -0.53 10.90
C GLU A 95 -22.17 0.85 11.49
N GLN A 96 -21.22 1.58 12.10
CA GLN A 96 -21.52 2.93 12.57
C GLN A 96 -21.92 3.83 11.40
N ILE A 97 -23.00 4.59 11.58
CA ILE A 97 -23.50 5.51 10.57
C ILE A 97 -22.78 6.85 10.69
N ILE A 98 -22.33 7.35 9.55
CA ILE A 98 -21.68 8.65 9.40
C ILE A 98 -22.60 9.50 8.53
N HIS A 99 -23.11 10.58 9.12
CA HIS A 99 -23.95 11.54 8.41
C HIS A 99 -23.06 12.53 7.65
N ILE A 100 -23.18 12.55 6.34
CA ILE A 100 -22.44 13.45 5.45
C ILE A 100 -23.39 14.57 4.99
N ARG A 101 -23.01 15.81 5.29
CA ARG A 101 -23.73 17.00 4.82
C ARG A 101 -23.20 17.44 3.45
N PRO A 102 -24.02 18.14 2.62
CA PRO A 102 -23.61 18.62 1.30
C PRO A 102 -22.33 19.47 1.32
N GLU A 103 -22.15 20.27 2.40
CA GLU A 103 -21.01 21.17 2.56
C GLU A 103 -19.67 20.43 2.78
N GLN A 104 -19.73 19.17 3.18
CA GLN A 104 -18.56 18.31 3.37
C GLN A 104 -18.10 17.63 2.07
N LEU A 105 -18.90 17.74 1.00
CA LEU A 105 -18.61 17.18 -0.29
C LEU A 105 -17.93 18.21 -1.18
N VAL A 106 -16.59 18.21 -1.16
CA VAL A 106 -15.76 19.09 -2.00
C VAL A 106 -16.12 18.91 -3.46
N LYS A 107 -16.32 20.02 -4.17
CA LYS A 107 -16.52 20.07 -5.62
C LYS A 107 -15.18 19.95 -6.34
N ASP A 108 -15.17 19.81 -7.62
CA ASP A 108 -13.96 19.83 -8.47
C ASP A 108 -12.89 18.76 -8.13
N THR A 109 -13.32 17.70 -7.42
CA THR A 109 -12.52 16.52 -7.14
C THR A 109 -13.22 15.23 -7.58
N TRP A 110 -12.44 14.17 -7.79
CA TRP A 110 -12.99 12.86 -8.13
C TRP A 110 -13.79 12.29 -6.96
N SER A 111 -15.10 12.17 -7.11
CA SER A 111 -15.95 11.63 -6.05
C SER A 111 -17.23 10.98 -6.62
N PRO A 112 -17.18 9.69 -6.95
CA PRO A 112 -18.35 8.92 -7.32
C PRO A 112 -19.47 8.94 -6.28
N LEU A 113 -19.13 9.04 -4.98
CA LEU A 113 -20.14 9.18 -3.92
C LEU A 113 -20.93 10.48 -4.10
N ARG A 114 -20.24 11.62 -4.26
CA ARG A 114 -20.91 12.92 -4.46
C ARG A 114 -21.77 12.93 -5.73
N GLU A 115 -21.31 12.29 -6.80
CA GLU A 115 -22.10 12.19 -8.04
C GLU A 115 -23.43 11.46 -7.83
N ARG A 116 -23.41 10.38 -7.02
CA ARG A 116 -24.62 9.61 -6.67
C ARG A 116 -25.47 10.29 -5.60
N PHE A 117 -24.85 10.97 -4.66
CA PHE A 117 -25.49 11.57 -3.48
C PHE A 117 -25.03 13.01 -3.27
N PRO A 118 -25.41 13.95 -4.15
CA PRO A 118 -24.96 15.35 -4.10
C PRO A 118 -25.46 16.12 -2.87
N GLN A 119 -26.50 15.62 -2.22
CA GLN A 119 -27.06 16.17 -0.98
C GLN A 119 -26.49 15.49 0.28
N GLY A 120 -25.47 14.63 0.15
CA GLY A 120 -24.98 13.84 1.26
C GLY A 120 -25.92 12.70 1.62
N GLY A 121 -25.91 12.30 2.89
CA GLY A 121 -26.75 11.22 3.41
C GLY A 121 -26.07 10.44 4.52
N ASP A 122 -26.66 9.33 4.89
CA ASP A 122 -26.21 8.44 5.94
C ASP A 122 -25.54 7.21 5.34
N PHE A 123 -24.28 6.96 5.70
CA PHE A 123 -23.49 5.86 5.18
C PHE A 123 -22.81 5.12 6.33
N SER A 124 -22.71 3.80 6.24
CA SER A 124 -21.89 3.04 7.18
C SER A 124 -20.40 3.30 6.94
N LEU A 125 -19.57 3.17 7.98
CA LEU A 125 -18.11 3.22 7.85
C LEU A 125 -17.61 2.21 6.81
N LYS A 126 -18.20 1.02 6.78
CA LYS A 126 -17.89 -0.02 5.79
C LYS A 126 -18.11 0.46 4.35
N GLU A 127 -19.23 1.16 4.10
CA GLU A 127 -19.54 1.70 2.78
C GLU A 127 -18.54 2.81 2.39
N LEU A 128 -18.19 3.71 3.31
CA LEU A 128 -17.19 4.75 3.05
C LEU A 128 -15.81 4.16 2.73
N LEU A 129 -15.39 3.12 3.48
CA LEU A 129 -14.16 2.38 3.17
C LEU A 129 -14.22 1.74 1.78
N ARG A 130 -15.32 1.09 1.46
CA ARG A 130 -15.53 0.46 0.15
C ARG A 130 -15.38 1.47 -0.99
N VAL A 131 -16.08 2.58 -0.91
CA VAL A 131 -16.03 3.63 -1.95
C VAL A 131 -14.63 4.25 -2.06
N THR A 132 -13.97 4.49 -0.92
CA THR A 132 -12.58 5.00 -0.88
C THR A 132 -11.60 4.06 -1.58
N VAL A 133 -11.71 2.75 -1.31
CA VAL A 133 -10.75 1.77 -1.84
C VAL A 133 -11.10 1.35 -3.27
N GLN A 134 -12.36 0.94 -3.53
CA GLN A 134 -12.77 0.40 -4.82
C GLN A 134 -12.92 1.45 -5.90
N GLU A 135 -13.53 2.59 -5.56
CA GLU A 135 -13.88 3.64 -6.51
C GLU A 135 -12.92 4.84 -6.44
N SER A 136 -11.98 4.79 -5.46
CA SER A 136 -10.96 5.83 -5.26
C SER A 136 -11.53 7.22 -4.93
N ASP A 137 -12.64 7.30 -4.23
CA ASP A 137 -13.35 8.52 -3.90
C ASP A 137 -12.52 9.44 -2.99
N ASN A 138 -12.40 10.72 -3.36
CA ASN A 138 -11.59 11.70 -2.64
C ASN A 138 -12.32 12.26 -1.42
N ASN A 139 -13.64 12.51 -1.52
CA ASN A 139 -14.42 13.03 -0.39
C ASN A 139 -14.49 12.01 0.76
N THR A 140 -14.78 10.74 0.44
CA THR A 140 -14.78 9.70 1.47
C THR A 140 -13.40 9.48 2.07
N CYS A 141 -12.34 9.64 1.29
CA CYS A 141 -10.96 9.62 1.78
C CYS A 141 -10.72 10.67 2.87
N ASP A 142 -11.08 11.92 2.62
CA ASP A 142 -10.84 13.01 3.55
C ASP A 142 -11.75 12.90 4.80
N LEU A 143 -12.97 12.42 4.64
CA LEU A 143 -13.85 12.08 5.77
C LEU A 143 -13.24 10.99 6.66
N LEU A 144 -12.62 9.96 6.07
CA LEU A 144 -11.93 8.91 6.82
C LEU A 144 -10.67 9.43 7.51
N PHE A 145 -9.90 10.34 6.89
CA PHE A 145 -8.80 11.02 7.59
C PHE A 145 -9.31 11.81 8.80
N ALA A 146 -10.36 12.60 8.65
CA ALA A 146 -10.95 13.36 9.75
C ALA A 146 -11.43 12.44 10.89
N LEU A 147 -12.02 11.29 10.55
CA LEU A 147 -12.51 10.31 11.53
C LEU A 147 -11.40 9.74 12.41
N ILE A 148 -10.21 9.54 11.88
CA ILE A 148 -9.09 8.93 12.63
C ILE A 148 -8.08 9.93 13.18
N GLY A 149 -8.30 11.24 13.02
CA GLY A 149 -7.41 12.29 13.52
C GLY A 149 -6.30 12.71 12.55
N GLY A 150 -6.54 12.59 11.23
CA GLY A 150 -5.71 13.16 10.18
C GLY A 150 -4.56 12.27 9.70
N THR A 151 -3.75 12.85 8.81
CA THR A 151 -2.61 12.17 8.16
C THR A 151 -1.51 11.79 9.14
N GLU A 152 -1.31 12.56 10.21
CA GLU A 152 -0.33 12.27 11.26
C GLU A 152 -0.59 10.92 11.94
N THR A 153 -1.85 10.58 12.11
CA THR A 153 -2.26 9.28 12.67
C THR A 153 -1.81 8.13 11.78
N VAL A 154 -1.99 8.26 10.46
CA VAL A 154 -1.53 7.27 9.48
C VAL A 154 0.00 7.16 9.48
N GLN A 155 0.69 8.31 9.58
CA GLN A 155 2.16 8.32 9.63
C GLN A 155 2.69 7.66 10.92
N LYS A 156 1.99 7.83 12.05
CA LYS A 156 2.30 7.14 13.30
C LYS A 156 2.09 5.62 13.17
N ASP A 157 0.99 5.19 12.56
CA ASP A 157 0.71 3.77 12.32
C ASP A 157 1.80 3.12 11.46
N LEU A 158 2.22 3.75 10.37
CA LEU A 158 3.33 3.28 9.54
C LEU A 158 4.61 3.06 10.37
N LYS A 159 4.94 3.99 11.26
CA LYS A 159 6.09 3.87 12.15
C LYS A 159 5.94 2.70 13.14
N GLU A 160 4.75 2.52 13.71
CA GLU A 160 4.44 1.41 14.62
C GLU A 160 4.52 0.04 13.91
N TRP A 161 4.15 -0.02 12.63
CA TRP A 161 4.29 -1.23 11.81
C TRP A 161 5.72 -1.47 11.32
N GLY A 162 6.67 -0.58 11.64
CA GLY A 162 8.04 -0.68 11.17
C GLY A 162 8.23 -0.38 9.68
N ILE A 163 7.26 0.29 9.06
CA ILE A 163 7.29 0.66 7.63
C ILE A 163 7.93 2.04 7.48
N SER A 164 9.02 2.10 6.74
CA SER A 164 9.73 3.34 6.37
C SER A 164 9.71 3.53 4.86
N GLY A 165 9.86 4.78 4.40
CA GLY A 165 9.87 5.11 2.96
C GLY A 165 8.47 5.29 2.35
N ILE A 166 7.43 5.39 3.18
CA ILE A 166 6.08 5.85 2.82
C ILE A 166 5.79 7.12 3.62
N ASN A 167 5.33 8.16 2.94
CA ASN A 167 4.95 9.43 3.53
C ASN A 167 3.50 9.75 3.16
N VAL A 168 2.64 9.93 4.17
CA VAL A 168 1.27 10.43 4.03
C VAL A 168 1.20 11.74 4.81
N ARG A 169 1.16 12.88 4.12
CA ARG A 169 1.33 14.21 4.71
C ARG A 169 0.10 15.08 4.56
N PHE A 170 -0.62 14.92 3.45
CA PHE A 170 -1.69 15.81 3.04
C PHE A 170 -2.93 15.03 2.64
N THR A 171 -4.09 15.62 2.85
CA THR A 171 -5.40 15.14 2.40
C THR A 171 -5.63 15.44 0.92
N GLU A 172 -6.70 14.91 0.34
CA GLU A 172 -7.06 15.18 -1.07
C GLU A 172 -7.44 16.67 -1.26
N ASP A 173 -8.16 17.27 -0.30
CA ASP A 173 -8.54 18.68 -0.36
C ASP A 173 -7.32 19.62 -0.28
N GLU A 174 -6.35 19.33 0.60
CA GLU A 174 -5.10 20.09 0.66
C GLU A 174 -4.31 20.01 -0.65
N MET A 175 -4.20 18.82 -1.25
CA MET A 175 -3.53 18.62 -2.54
C MET A 175 -4.30 19.23 -3.71
N LEU A 176 -5.63 19.32 -3.64
CA LEU A 176 -6.46 20.01 -4.63
C LEU A 176 -6.18 21.52 -4.60
N ARG A 177 -6.05 22.10 -3.41
CA ARG A 177 -5.75 23.55 -3.25
C ARG A 177 -4.31 23.91 -3.60
N ASN A 178 -3.38 22.99 -3.42
CA ASN A 178 -1.98 23.16 -3.79
C ASN A 178 -1.42 21.86 -4.38
N HIS A 179 -1.35 21.82 -5.69
CA HIS A 179 -0.97 20.60 -6.43
C HIS A 179 0.47 20.15 -6.17
N GLU A 180 1.39 21.04 -5.78
CA GLU A 180 2.77 20.67 -5.44
C GLU A 180 2.85 19.74 -4.21
N LEU A 181 1.86 19.80 -3.31
CA LEU A 181 1.79 18.93 -2.13
C LEU A 181 1.65 17.45 -2.49
N GLN A 182 1.23 17.11 -3.71
CA GLN A 182 1.11 15.74 -4.20
C GLN A 182 2.44 14.97 -4.15
N TYR A 183 3.59 15.66 -4.32
CA TYR A 183 4.91 15.02 -4.20
C TYR A 183 5.27 14.61 -2.78
N ALA A 184 4.66 15.21 -1.77
CA ALA A 184 4.92 14.89 -0.38
C ALA A 184 4.21 13.60 0.10
N ASN A 185 3.08 13.24 -0.54
CA ASN A 185 2.45 11.93 -0.37
C ASN A 185 3.16 10.91 -1.26
N SER A 186 4.23 10.31 -0.75
CA SER A 186 5.18 9.56 -1.57
C SER A 186 5.54 8.19 -1.00
N SER A 187 5.95 7.28 -1.87
CA SER A 187 6.45 5.97 -1.50
C SER A 187 7.59 5.52 -2.40
N ARG A 188 8.56 4.77 -1.83
CA ARG A 188 9.42 3.92 -2.62
C ARG A 188 8.68 2.62 -2.96
N PRO A 189 8.91 2.02 -4.15
CA PRO A 189 8.26 0.77 -4.54
C PRO A 189 8.44 -0.37 -3.53
N SER A 190 9.67 -0.60 -3.06
CA SER A 190 9.95 -1.65 -2.06
C SER A 190 9.31 -1.38 -0.70
N ALA A 191 9.18 -0.12 -0.30
CA ALA A 191 8.50 0.25 0.95
C ALA A 191 7.00 -0.09 0.89
N MET A 192 6.35 0.15 -0.26
CA MET A 192 4.95 -0.24 -0.47
C MET A 192 4.79 -1.77 -0.47
N ASN A 193 5.73 -2.50 -1.08
CA ASN A 193 5.72 -3.96 -1.03
C ASN A 193 5.93 -4.51 0.40
N ALA A 194 6.74 -3.85 1.22
CA ALA A 194 6.88 -4.22 2.63
C ALA A 194 5.55 -4.06 3.38
N LEU A 195 4.79 -3.00 3.10
CA LEU A 195 3.46 -2.79 3.66
C LEU A 195 2.44 -3.83 3.16
N LEU A 196 2.41 -4.11 1.85
CA LEU A 196 1.56 -5.15 1.26
C LEU A 196 1.86 -6.53 1.84
N ARG A 197 3.14 -6.85 2.05
CA ARG A 197 3.57 -8.09 2.70
C ARG A 197 3.10 -8.17 4.14
N ALA A 198 3.30 -7.11 4.94
CA ALA A 198 2.84 -7.07 6.33
C ALA A 198 1.31 -7.21 6.43
N PHE A 199 0.58 -6.64 5.48
CA PHE A 199 -0.87 -6.83 5.34
C PHE A 199 -1.22 -8.28 5.02
N ASP A 200 -0.60 -8.92 4.03
CA ASP A 200 -0.89 -10.31 3.65
C ASP A 200 -0.55 -11.31 4.76
N GLU A 201 0.54 -11.07 5.49
CA GLU A 201 0.98 -11.89 6.62
C GLU A 201 0.10 -11.72 7.89
N GLY A 202 -0.92 -10.86 7.88
CA GLY A 202 -1.81 -10.59 9.01
C GLY A 202 -1.13 -9.89 10.19
N LYS A 203 -0.03 -9.15 9.93
CA LYS A 203 0.73 -8.42 10.96
C LYS A 203 0.09 -7.09 11.37
N ILE A 204 -0.88 -6.60 10.60
CA ILE A 204 -1.48 -5.27 10.77
C ILE A 204 -2.93 -5.37 11.24
N LEU A 205 -3.69 -6.29 10.69
CA LEU A 205 -5.13 -6.43 10.90
C LEU A 205 -5.51 -7.83 11.39
N ASN A 206 -6.65 -7.93 12.07
CA ASN A 206 -7.30 -9.19 12.36
C ASN A 206 -7.80 -9.87 11.07
N LYS A 207 -8.07 -11.17 11.10
CA LYS A 207 -8.46 -11.94 9.91
C LYS A 207 -9.69 -11.39 9.19
N ASP A 208 -10.71 -10.92 9.92
CA ASP A 208 -11.96 -10.44 9.33
C ASP A 208 -11.78 -9.10 8.62
N THR A 209 -11.08 -8.15 9.23
CA THR A 209 -10.78 -6.84 8.65
C THR A 209 -9.72 -6.93 7.56
N GLN A 210 -8.76 -7.87 7.67
CA GLN A 210 -7.82 -8.19 6.60
C GLN A 210 -8.56 -8.72 5.37
N ARG A 211 -9.49 -9.67 5.55
CA ARG A 211 -10.30 -10.21 4.47
C ARG A 211 -11.18 -9.13 3.85
N LEU A 212 -11.82 -8.30 4.67
CA LEU A 212 -12.64 -7.19 4.17
C LEU A 212 -11.84 -6.25 3.25
N LEU A 213 -10.63 -5.84 3.67
CA LEU A 213 -9.78 -4.97 2.85
C LEU A 213 -9.29 -5.70 1.60
N TRP A 214 -8.94 -6.98 1.71
CA TRP A 214 -8.60 -7.81 0.56
C TRP A 214 -9.73 -7.82 -0.47
N ASP A 215 -10.98 -8.08 -0.06
CA ASP A 215 -12.13 -8.12 -0.94
C ASP A 215 -12.40 -6.75 -1.59
N MET A 216 -12.20 -5.65 -0.84
CA MET A 216 -12.28 -4.30 -1.40
C MET A 216 -11.21 -4.06 -2.46
N MET A 217 -9.97 -4.45 -2.22
CA MET A 217 -8.87 -4.30 -3.19
C MET A 217 -9.06 -5.20 -4.42
N ALA A 218 -9.53 -6.43 -4.23
CA ALA A 218 -9.83 -7.35 -5.34
C ALA A 218 -10.99 -6.84 -6.22
N GLY A 219 -11.94 -6.14 -5.61
CA GLY A 219 -13.06 -5.46 -6.26
C GLY A 219 -12.73 -4.05 -6.80
N CYS A 220 -11.45 -3.65 -6.84
CA CYS A 220 -11.06 -2.33 -7.34
C CYS A 220 -11.59 -2.08 -8.75
N ALA A 221 -12.37 -0.99 -8.91
CA ALA A 221 -13.04 -0.63 -10.16
C ALA A 221 -12.18 0.24 -11.08
N THR A 222 -11.05 0.75 -10.58
CA THR A 222 -10.15 1.63 -11.34
C THR A 222 -8.95 0.87 -11.88
N GLY A 223 -8.37 1.34 -13.01
CA GLY A 223 -7.11 0.81 -13.57
C GLY A 223 -7.15 -0.63 -14.03
N THR A 224 -8.25 -1.09 -14.59
CA THR A 224 -8.40 -2.45 -15.15
C THR A 224 -7.38 -2.78 -16.24
N THR A 225 -6.75 -1.76 -16.83
CA THR A 225 -5.70 -1.83 -17.86
C THR A 225 -4.27 -1.83 -17.30
N ARG A 226 -4.08 -1.69 -15.96
CA ARG A 226 -2.78 -1.64 -15.28
C ARG A 226 -2.33 -3.05 -14.88
N LEU A 227 -2.09 -3.34 -13.59
CA LEU A 227 -1.63 -4.67 -13.16
C LEU A 227 -2.47 -5.82 -13.73
N LYS A 228 -3.78 -5.66 -13.81
CA LYS A 228 -4.71 -6.64 -14.41
C LYS A 228 -4.63 -6.74 -15.92
N GLY A 229 -4.22 -5.68 -16.61
CA GLY A 229 -4.51 -5.42 -18.02
C GLY A 229 -4.00 -6.45 -19.03
N LYS A 230 -3.02 -7.28 -18.67
CA LYS A 230 -2.46 -8.35 -19.52
C LYS A 230 -2.43 -9.71 -18.84
N LEU A 231 -3.03 -9.82 -17.65
CA LEU A 231 -3.11 -11.10 -16.95
C LEU A 231 -4.35 -11.88 -17.41
N PRO A 232 -4.23 -13.21 -17.54
CA PRO A 232 -5.38 -14.08 -17.75
C PRO A 232 -6.39 -14.01 -16.60
N GLN A 233 -7.61 -14.52 -16.82
CA GLN A 233 -8.73 -14.42 -15.87
C GLN A 233 -8.55 -15.28 -14.61
N ASP A 234 -7.67 -16.26 -14.64
CA ASP A 234 -7.33 -17.15 -13.53
C ASP A 234 -6.38 -16.53 -12.50
N TYR A 235 -5.93 -15.28 -12.75
CA TYR A 235 -5.17 -14.50 -11.76
C TYR A 235 -6.10 -13.62 -10.95
N VAL A 236 -5.93 -13.63 -9.62
CA VAL A 236 -6.61 -12.68 -8.75
C VAL A 236 -5.67 -11.52 -8.45
N VAL A 237 -6.15 -10.30 -8.63
CA VAL A 237 -5.38 -9.07 -8.36
C VAL A 237 -6.13 -8.20 -7.37
N ALA A 238 -5.65 -8.15 -6.15
CA ALA A 238 -6.10 -7.20 -5.13
C ALA A 238 -5.19 -5.97 -5.17
N HIS A 239 -5.71 -4.81 -5.63
CA HIS A 239 -4.87 -3.66 -5.93
C HIS A 239 -5.50 -2.30 -5.61
N LYS A 240 -4.66 -1.27 -5.54
CA LYS A 240 -5.05 0.13 -5.44
C LYS A 240 -4.28 0.98 -6.42
N THR A 241 -5.02 1.73 -7.24
CA THR A 241 -4.45 2.64 -8.24
C THR A 241 -4.25 4.05 -7.71
N GLY A 242 -3.37 4.79 -8.37
CA GLY A 242 -3.20 6.23 -8.19
C GLY A 242 -3.00 6.92 -9.53
N SER A 243 -3.63 8.07 -9.74
CA SER A 243 -3.53 8.84 -10.99
C SER A 243 -3.47 10.34 -10.73
N GLY A 244 -2.60 11.03 -11.45
CA GLY A 244 -2.51 12.48 -11.50
C GLY A 244 -2.32 12.91 -12.95
N PHE A 245 -3.12 13.89 -13.42
CA PHE A 245 -3.13 14.32 -14.83
C PHE A 245 -3.11 15.83 -15.00
N THR A 246 -2.87 16.57 -13.92
CA THR A 246 -2.82 18.05 -13.95
C THR A 246 -1.37 18.55 -13.94
N VAL A 247 -0.87 18.94 -12.78
CA VAL A 247 0.52 19.41 -12.60
C VAL A 247 1.51 18.25 -12.62
N ILE A 248 1.10 17.09 -12.09
CA ILE A 248 1.91 15.89 -12.06
C ILE A 248 1.25 14.83 -12.94
N THR A 249 1.96 14.34 -13.94
CA THR A 249 1.53 13.15 -14.66
C THR A 249 2.05 11.92 -13.92
N ALA A 250 1.17 11.29 -13.15
CA ALA A 250 1.47 10.06 -12.43
C ALA A 250 0.45 8.96 -12.74
N VAL A 251 0.94 7.75 -12.97
CA VAL A 251 0.12 6.55 -13.21
C VAL A 251 0.70 5.41 -12.40
N ASN A 252 0.00 5.03 -11.36
CA ASN A 252 0.48 4.08 -10.36
C ASN A 252 -0.49 2.92 -10.19
N ASP A 253 0.05 1.76 -9.84
CA ASP A 253 -0.75 0.63 -9.37
C ASP A 253 0.08 -0.24 -8.44
N VAL A 254 -0.48 -0.59 -7.29
CA VAL A 254 0.17 -1.43 -6.28
C VAL A 254 -0.80 -2.50 -5.80
N GLY A 255 -0.30 -3.69 -5.52
CA GLY A 255 -1.19 -4.74 -5.04
C GLY A 255 -0.53 -6.10 -4.87
N ILE A 256 -1.36 -7.08 -4.59
CA ILE A 256 -0.98 -8.47 -4.48
C ILE A 256 -1.61 -9.24 -5.62
N ILE A 257 -0.79 -9.97 -6.36
CA ILE A 257 -1.21 -10.86 -7.44
C ILE A 257 -1.15 -12.29 -6.93
N VAL A 258 -2.26 -13.03 -7.02
CA VAL A 258 -2.31 -14.46 -6.76
C VAL A 258 -2.17 -15.20 -8.08
N LEU A 259 -1.14 -16.02 -8.19
CA LEU A 259 -0.88 -16.84 -9.35
C LEU A 259 -1.82 -18.06 -9.36
N PRO A 260 -2.04 -18.74 -10.52
CA PRO A 260 -2.92 -19.92 -10.61
C PRO A 260 -2.54 -21.08 -9.69
N ASN A 261 -1.26 -21.19 -9.31
CA ASN A 261 -0.78 -22.17 -8.34
C ASN A 261 -0.96 -21.76 -6.86
N GLY A 262 -1.64 -20.65 -6.59
CA GLY A 262 -1.93 -20.13 -5.25
C GLY A 262 -0.79 -19.30 -4.63
N ARG A 263 0.39 -19.24 -5.24
CA ARG A 263 1.48 -18.38 -4.75
C ARG A 263 1.11 -16.91 -4.91
N LYS A 264 1.63 -16.07 -4.03
CA LYS A 264 1.34 -14.64 -4.02
C LYS A 264 2.60 -13.81 -4.25
N MET A 265 2.46 -12.71 -4.98
CA MET A 265 3.50 -11.68 -5.06
C MET A 265 2.94 -10.30 -4.77
N ALA A 266 3.69 -9.49 -4.01
CA ALA A 266 3.44 -8.07 -3.91
C ALA A 266 4.15 -7.35 -5.05
N VAL A 267 3.44 -6.42 -5.71
CA VAL A 267 3.94 -5.63 -6.83
C VAL A 267 3.56 -4.17 -6.64
N SER A 268 4.52 -3.28 -6.79
CA SER A 268 4.29 -1.83 -6.76
C SER A 268 4.96 -1.19 -7.97
N VAL A 269 4.16 -0.51 -8.80
CA VAL A 269 4.67 0.22 -9.97
C VAL A 269 4.20 1.67 -9.88
N PHE A 270 5.15 2.58 -9.95
CA PHE A 270 4.95 4.02 -9.94
C PHE A 270 5.56 4.65 -11.19
N VAL A 271 4.78 5.47 -11.86
CA VAL A 271 5.24 6.29 -12.99
C VAL A 271 5.00 7.75 -12.64
N MET A 272 6.02 8.58 -12.72
CA MET A 272 5.90 10.02 -12.48
C MET A 272 6.54 10.86 -13.57
N ASP A 273 6.06 12.08 -13.72
CA ASP A 273 6.54 13.09 -14.67
C ASP A 273 6.54 12.58 -16.12
N SER A 274 5.56 11.74 -16.45
CA SER A 274 5.45 11.15 -17.78
C SER A 274 5.11 12.19 -18.83
N LYS A 275 5.83 12.14 -19.94
CA LYS A 275 5.52 12.87 -21.18
C LYS A 275 4.73 12.00 -22.17
N ASP A 276 4.57 10.72 -21.84
CA ASP A 276 3.76 9.81 -22.62
C ASP A 276 2.31 9.79 -22.12
N SER A 277 1.41 9.29 -22.93
CA SER A 277 -0.01 9.20 -22.59
C SER A 277 -0.28 8.22 -21.44
N ALA A 278 -1.35 8.43 -20.69
CA ALA A 278 -1.79 7.51 -19.64
C ALA A 278 -1.94 6.05 -20.15
N PRO A 279 -2.56 5.77 -21.32
CA PRO A 279 -2.59 4.42 -21.87
C PRO A 279 -1.21 3.79 -22.13
N ALA A 280 -0.20 4.60 -22.51
CA ALA A 280 1.17 4.10 -22.68
C ALA A 280 1.79 3.68 -21.33
N CYS A 281 1.60 4.49 -20.29
CA CYS A 281 2.03 4.15 -18.93
C CYS A 281 1.33 2.87 -18.42
N GLU A 282 0.01 2.78 -18.57
CA GLU A 282 -0.78 1.61 -18.18
C GLU A 282 -0.33 0.33 -18.88
N LYS A 283 -0.02 0.43 -20.19
CA LYS A 283 0.52 -0.70 -20.98
C LYS A 283 1.87 -1.18 -20.44
N VAL A 284 2.72 -0.28 -19.96
CA VAL A 284 4.01 -0.64 -19.35
C VAL A 284 3.78 -1.34 -18.00
N ILE A 285 2.92 -0.81 -17.14
CA ILE A 285 2.54 -1.45 -15.87
C ILE A 285 2.01 -2.88 -16.11
N ALA A 286 1.08 -3.03 -17.06
CA ALA A 286 0.53 -4.34 -17.42
C ALA A 286 1.59 -5.30 -17.99
N SER A 287 2.56 -4.77 -18.75
CA SER A 287 3.65 -5.58 -19.30
C SER A 287 4.62 -6.06 -18.23
N MET A 288 4.94 -5.21 -17.24
CA MET A 288 5.74 -5.58 -16.08
C MET A 288 5.06 -6.68 -15.26
N ALA A 289 3.77 -6.52 -14.94
CA ALA A 289 3.00 -7.54 -14.22
C ALA A 289 2.98 -8.87 -14.98
N ARG A 290 2.73 -8.84 -16.29
CA ARG A 290 2.73 -10.06 -17.13
C ARG A 290 4.08 -10.73 -17.13
N TRP A 291 5.17 -9.98 -17.30
CA TRP A 291 6.52 -10.50 -17.30
C TRP A 291 6.86 -11.18 -15.96
N LEU A 292 6.60 -10.51 -14.82
CA LEU A 292 6.81 -11.05 -13.48
C LEU A 292 6.09 -12.39 -13.29
N CYS A 293 4.80 -12.45 -13.68
CA CYS A 293 4.00 -13.67 -13.56
C CYS A 293 4.58 -14.81 -14.40
N THR A 294 5.07 -14.52 -15.61
CA THR A 294 5.65 -15.53 -16.49
C THR A 294 6.97 -16.08 -15.93
N GLU A 295 7.87 -15.22 -15.49
CA GLU A 295 9.18 -15.62 -14.95
C GLU A 295 9.04 -16.46 -13.67
N TRP A 296 8.22 -16.02 -12.73
CA TRP A 296 8.09 -16.73 -11.45
C TRP A 296 7.19 -17.96 -11.50
N GLN A 297 6.34 -18.12 -12.52
CA GLN A 297 5.72 -19.41 -12.82
C GLN A 297 6.71 -20.40 -13.42
N ALA A 298 7.54 -19.96 -14.35
CA ALA A 298 8.55 -20.81 -14.98
C ALA A 298 9.60 -21.32 -13.97
N ALA A 299 9.99 -20.48 -13.00
CA ALA A 299 10.92 -20.87 -11.95
C ALA A 299 10.34 -21.93 -11.00
N ALA A 300 9.03 -21.94 -10.78
CA ALA A 300 8.35 -22.92 -9.92
C ALA A 300 8.15 -24.30 -10.60
N ALA A 301 8.34 -24.38 -11.92
CA ALA A 301 8.19 -25.63 -12.69
C ALA A 301 9.52 -26.41 -12.85
N LYS A 302 10.64 -25.85 -12.40
CA LYS A 302 11.97 -26.45 -12.36
C LYS A 302 12.28 -26.99 -10.97
#